data_b61b7810618322be047e93324e66139a
#
_entry.id   b61b7810618322be047e93324e66139a
#
_cell.length_a   1.000
_cell.length_b   1.000
_cell.length_c   1.000
_cell.angle_alpha   90.00
_cell.angle_beta   90.00
_cell.angle_gamma   90.00
#
_symmetry.space_group_name_H-M   'P 1'
#
loop_
_entity.id
_entity.type
_entity.pdbx_description
1 polymer ?
#
loop_
_entity_poly.entity_id
_entity_poly.type
_entity_poly.pdbx_seq_one_letter_code
_entity_poly.pdbx_strand_id
1 'polypeptide(L)'
;TWVFAGTMPLAVRPDKTPVEGGRVRAASLVVDPAGNIVARYDKIHLFDVEVSDTTKVYRESSTFEPGDQPAVVTTPFATVGLSVCYDLRFPRHYLDLTKLGATVIAVPSAFTRPTGAAHFEALMRARAIENATFVIAACQSGDHDSGRQTYGHSMVVSPWGEVIDHLGNEPGLLTVD
;
A
#
# COMPACT_ATOMS: atom_id res chain seq x y z
N THR A 1 0.71 17.92 -11.09
CA THR A 1 1.33 16.77 -10.39
C THR A 1 0.32 15.65 -10.24
N TRP A 2 0.73 14.41 -10.44
CA TRP A 2 -0.04 13.23 -10.11
C TRP A 2 0.12 12.91 -8.63
N VAL A 3 -0.96 12.49 -7.94
CA VAL A 3 -0.93 12.12 -6.53
C VAL A 3 -1.50 10.71 -6.35
N PHE A 4 -0.73 9.84 -5.72
CA PHE A 4 -1.15 8.50 -5.30
C PHE A 4 -1.40 8.54 -3.80
N ALA A 5 -2.65 8.81 -3.42
CA ALA A 5 -3.05 9.02 -2.03
C ALA A 5 -3.46 7.68 -1.39
N GLY A 6 -2.67 7.21 -0.51
CA GLY A 6 -2.97 5.97 0.20
C GLY A 6 -2.86 6.16 1.71
N THR A 7 -3.88 5.87 2.46
CA THR A 7 -5.22 5.38 2.17
C THR A 7 -6.26 6.30 2.80
N MET A 8 -7.46 6.30 2.22
CA MET A 8 -8.59 7.07 2.74
C MET A 8 -9.73 6.11 3.13
N PRO A 9 -10.33 6.24 4.32
CA PRO A 9 -11.52 5.47 4.68
C PRO A 9 -12.74 6.02 3.94
N LEU A 10 -13.40 5.17 3.15
CA LEU A 10 -14.60 5.55 2.38
C LEU A 10 -15.80 4.71 2.81
N ALA A 11 -16.91 5.37 3.16
CA ALA A 11 -18.16 4.73 3.58
C ALA A 11 -19.01 4.20 2.40
N VAL A 12 -18.50 4.33 1.18
CA VAL A 12 -19.18 3.87 -0.04
C VAL A 12 -18.26 2.98 -0.87
N ARG A 13 -18.86 2.00 -1.55
CA ARG A 13 -18.20 1.15 -2.55
C ARG A 13 -18.00 1.91 -3.87
N PRO A 14 -17.24 1.38 -4.85
CA PRO A 14 -17.05 2.00 -6.16
C PRO A 14 -18.36 2.28 -6.92
N ASP A 15 -19.37 1.44 -6.74
CA ASP A 15 -20.71 1.59 -7.32
C ASP A 15 -21.62 2.60 -6.58
N LYS A 16 -21.04 3.32 -5.58
CA LYS A 16 -21.70 4.30 -4.70
C LYS A 16 -22.68 3.70 -3.68
N THR A 17 -22.79 2.39 -3.60
CA THR A 17 -23.58 1.76 -2.53
C THR A 17 -22.89 1.94 -1.17
N PRO A 18 -23.65 2.14 -0.08
CA PRO A 18 -23.07 2.25 1.26
C PRO A 18 -22.39 0.96 1.70
N VAL A 19 -21.28 1.09 2.43
CA VAL A 19 -20.69 -0.05 3.16
C VAL A 19 -21.55 -0.31 4.41
N GLU A 20 -21.95 -1.55 4.61
CA GLU A 20 -22.84 -1.94 5.70
C GLU A 20 -22.11 -2.15 7.03
N GLY A 21 -22.87 -2.19 8.13
CA GLY A 21 -22.37 -2.52 9.47
C GLY A 21 -21.44 -1.47 10.08
N GLY A 22 -21.50 -0.23 9.64
CA GLY A 22 -20.63 0.86 10.14
C GLY A 22 -19.17 0.73 9.73
N ARG A 23 -18.86 -0.19 8.81
CA ARG A 23 -17.52 -0.35 8.24
C ARG A 23 -17.25 0.65 7.11
N VAL A 24 -15.99 0.69 6.68
CA VAL A 24 -15.53 1.51 5.55
C VAL A 24 -14.59 0.70 4.65
N ARG A 25 -14.26 1.22 3.48
CA ARG A 25 -13.20 0.69 2.59
C ARG A 25 -11.89 1.44 2.85
N ALA A 26 -10.77 0.74 2.91
CA ALA A 26 -9.44 1.35 2.87
C ALA A 26 -9.08 1.58 1.40
N ALA A 27 -9.31 2.80 0.91
CA ALA A 27 -9.15 3.12 -0.51
C ALA A 27 -7.86 3.89 -0.80
N SER A 28 -7.08 3.42 -1.78
CA SER A 28 -6.03 4.20 -2.43
C SER A 28 -6.65 4.94 -3.62
N LEU A 29 -6.43 6.25 -3.69
CA LEU A 29 -6.98 7.12 -4.73
C LEU A 29 -5.85 7.69 -5.59
N VAL A 30 -6.09 7.79 -6.89
CA VAL A 30 -5.17 8.49 -7.80
C VAL A 30 -5.82 9.75 -8.32
N VAL A 31 -5.11 10.87 -8.13
CA VAL A 31 -5.56 12.19 -8.55
C VAL A 31 -4.66 12.71 -9.67
N ASP A 32 -5.25 13.14 -10.78
CA ASP A 32 -4.57 13.71 -11.93
C ASP A 32 -4.12 15.17 -11.68
N PRO A 33 -3.32 15.79 -12.57
CA PRO A 33 -2.90 17.17 -12.43
C PRO A 33 -4.02 18.20 -12.46
N ALA A 34 -5.21 17.83 -12.95
CA ALA A 34 -6.39 18.70 -12.95
C ALA A 34 -7.23 18.59 -11.66
N GLY A 35 -6.85 17.67 -10.74
CA GLY A 35 -7.54 17.44 -9.47
C GLY A 35 -8.67 16.42 -9.54
N ASN A 36 -8.81 15.68 -10.67
CA ASN A 36 -9.81 14.63 -10.78
C ASN A 36 -9.33 13.32 -10.19
N ILE A 37 -10.20 12.59 -9.49
CA ILE A 37 -9.95 11.21 -9.09
C ILE A 37 -10.13 10.32 -10.33
N VAL A 38 -9.03 9.74 -10.82
CA VAL A 38 -8.99 8.93 -12.06
C VAL A 38 -8.88 7.44 -11.81
N ALA A 39 -8.50 7.03 -10.60
CA ALA A 39 -8.50 5.63 -10.19
C ALA A 39 -8.76 5.49 -8.69
N ARG A 40 -9.30 4.34 -8.32
CA ARG A 40 -9.54 3.91 -6.94
C ARG A 40 -9.22 2.42 -6.82
N TYR A 41 -8.52 2.07 -5.77
CA TYR A 41 -8.30 0.70 -5.34
C TYR A 41 -8.76 0.53 -3.90
N ASP A 42 -9.66 -0.40 -3.65
CA ASP A 42 -10.07 -0.79 -2.31
C ASP A 42 -9.22 -1.99 -1.87
N LYS A 43 -8.53 -1.85 -0.75
CA LYS A 43 -7.64 -2.89 -0.21
C LYS A 43 -8.33 -4.24 -0.12
N ILE A 44 -7.72 -5.28 -0.73
CA ILE A 44 -8.27 -6.63 -0.80
C ILE A 44 -7.93 -7.42 0.47
N HIS A 45 -6.65 -7.42 0.88
CA HIS A 45 -6.17 -8.27 1.97
C HIS A 45 -6.12 -7.50 3.28
N LEU A 46 -7.02 -7.83 4.18
CA LEU A 46 -7.15 -7.18 5.49
C LEU A 46 -6.18 -7.79 6.51
N PHE A 47 -5.68 -6.96 7.41
CA PHE A 47 -4.69 -7.32 8.41
C PHE A 47 -5.36 -7.89 9.67
N ASP A 48 -5.79 -9.16 9.58
CA ASP A 48 -6.34 -9.93 10.69
C ASP A 48 -5.28 -10.92 11.18
N VAL A 49 -4.49 -10.52 12.17
CA VAL A 49 -3.30 -11.27 12.62
C VAL A 49 -3.05 -11.11 14.10
N GLU A 50 -2.24 -12.01 14.64
CA GLU A 50 -1.60 -11.88 15.95
C GLU A 50 -0.12 -11.52 15.76
N VAL A 51 0.34 -10.51 16.49
CA VAL A 51 1.72 -9.99 16.41
C VAL A 51 2.29 -9.85 17.80
N SER A 52 3.58 -10.16 17.96
CA SER A 52 4.30 -9.97 19.24
C SER A 52 4.67 -8.50 19.45
N ASP A 53 3.66 -7.65 19.63
CA ASP A 53 3.79 -6.23 19.97
C ASP A 53 2.81 -5.84 21.10
N THR A 54 2.69 -4.53 21.39
CA THR A 54 1.81 -4.03 22.44
C THR A 54 0.32 -4.25 22.17
N THR A 55 -0.09 -4.25 20.89
CA THR A 55 -1.49 -4.45 20.46
C THR A 55 -1.88 -5.92 20.45
N LYS A 56 -0.92 -6.82 20.16
CA LYS A 56 -1.03 -8.28 20.08
C LYS A 56 -1.99 -8.81 19.01
N VAL A 57 -3.21 -8.29 18.93
CA VAL A 57 -4.27 -8.79 18.04
C VAL A 57 -4.79 -7.66 17.17
N TYR A 58 -4.73 -7.86 15.87
CA TYR A 58 -5.29 -6.96 14.86
C TYR A 58 -6.48 -7.62 14.18
N ARG A 59 -7.56 -6.88 14.03
CA ARG A 59 -8.80 -7.33 13.35
C ARG A 59 -9.29 -6.19 12.44
N GLU A 60 -8.56 -5.97 11.33
CA GLU A 60 -8.89 -4.90 10.38
C GLU A 60 -10.29 -5.11 9.78
N SER A 61 -10.73 -6.37 9.61
CA SER A 61 -12.06 -6.73 9.10
C SER A 61 -13.22 -6.26 9.99
N SER A 62 -12.96 -5.97 11.26
CA SER A 62 -14.00 -5.41 12.14
C SER A 62 -14.39 -3.98 11.76
N THR A 63 -13.48 -3.24 11.12
CA THR A 63 -13.67 -1.83 10.73
C THR A 63 -13.74 -1.65 9.22
N PHE A 64 -13.04 -2.50 8.47
CA PHE A 64 -12.94 -2.38 7.02
C PHE A 64 -13.63 -3.55 6.32
N GLU A 65 -14.28 -3.24 5.20
CA GLU A 65 -14.79 -4.21 4.25
C GLU A 65 -13.73 -4.39 3.14
N PRO A 66 -13.34 -5.64 2.76
CA PRO A 66 -12.32 -5.86 1.74
C PRO A 66 -12.83 -5.49 0.34
N GLY A 67 -11.91 -5.02 -0.51
CA GLY A 67 -12.10 -4.96 -1.96
C GLY A 67 -12.03 -6.36 -2.59
N ASP A 68 -12.21 -6.42 -3.91
CA ASP A 68 -12.25 -7.67 -4.67
C ASP A 68 -11.54 -7.59 -6.04
N GLN A 69 -11.15 -6.39 -6.48
CA GLN A 69 -10.54 -6.18 -7.79
C GLN A 69 -9.16 -5.52 -7.67
N PRO A 70 -8.12 -6.06 -8.34
CA PRO A 70 -6.87 -5.35 -8.54
C PRO A 70 -7.11 -4.12 -9.43
N ALA A 71 -6.34 -3.06 -9.23
CA ALA A 71 -6.49 -1.82 -9.99
C ALA A 71 -5.15 -1.31 -10.48
N VAL A 72 -5.14 -0.84 -11.74
CA VAL A 72 -4.02 -0.11 -12.34
C VAL A 72 -4.52 1.21 -12.91
N VAL A 73 -3.61 2.17 -13.05
CA VAL A 73 -3.86 3.44 -13.73
C VAL A 73 -2.75 3.73 -14.73
N THR A 74 -3.13 4.07 -15.97
CA THR A 74 -2.17 4.51 -16.98
C THR A 74 -1.96 6.02 -16.85
N THR A 75 -0.71 6.41 -16.66
CA THR A 75 -0.24 7.80 -16.61
C THR A 75 0.66 8.08 -17.82
N PRO A 76 1.03 9.33 -18.09
CA PRO A 76 1.98 9.65 -19.18
C PRO A 76 3.38 9.04 -19.01
N PHE A 77 3.74 8.60 -17.80
CA PHE A 77 5.09 8.09 -17.49
C PHE A 77 5.14 6.59 -17.17
N ALA A 78 4.02 5.97 -16.74
CA ALA A 78 3.96 4.55 -16.42
C ALA A 78 2.53 4.05 -16.28
N THR A 79 2.33 2.74 -16.37
CA THR A 79 1.14 2.08 -15.80
C THR A 79 1.46 1.70 -14.37
N VAL A 80 0.72 2.28 -13.42
CA VAL A 80 0.95 2.12 -11.98
C VAL A 80 -0.08 1.17 -11.39
N GLY A 81 0.38 0.09 -10.78
CA GLY A 81 -0.43 -0.84 -9.98
C GLY A 81 -0.66 -0.30 -8.57
N LEU A 82 -1.87 -0.52 -8.05
CA LEU A 82 -2.26 -0.06 -6.72
C LEU A 82 -2.31 -1.22 -5.75
N SER A 83 -1.66 -1.06 -4.60
CA SER A 83 -1.58 -2.02 -3.52
C SER A 83 -1.61 -1.25 -2.20
N VAL A 84 -1.95 -1.90 -1.09
CA VAL A 84 -1.95 -1.25 0.23
C VAL A 84 -1.39 -2.21 1.30
N CYS A 85 -0.26 -1.85 1.88
CA CYS A 85 0.28 -2.42 3.12
C CYS A 85 0.31 -3.96 3.15
N TYR A 86 -0.67 -4.61 3.78
CA TYR A 86 -0.72 -6.06 3.95
C TYR A 86 -0.82 -6.84 2.64
N ASP A 87 -1.32 -6.22 1.56
CA ASP A 87 -1.29 -6.80 0.20
C ASP A 87 0.11 -7.25 -0.20
N LEU A 88 1.17 -6.61 0.35
CA LEU A 88 2.57 -6.95 0.11
C LEU A 88 2.90 -8.42 0.40
N ARG A 89 2.14 -9.08 1.27
CA ARG A 89 2.32 -10.51 1.60
C ARG A 89 1.69 -11.48 0.59
N PHE A 90 0.95 -10.97 -0.39
CA PHE A 90 0.18 -11.76 -1.34
C PHE A 90 0.77 -11.65 -2.76
N PRO A 91 1.70 -12.54 -3.17
CA PRO A 91 2.39 -12.45 -4.45
C PRO A 91 1.42 -12.48 -5.63
N ARG A 92 0.30 -13.18 -5.49
CA ARG A 92 -0.71 -13.25 -6.55
C ARG A 92 -1.29 -11.89 -6.92
N HIS A 93 -1.52 -11.01 -5.95
CA HIS A 93 -1.99 -9.65 -6.22
C HIS A 93 -1.02 -8.89 -7.12
N TYR A 94 0.27 -8.98 -6.86
CA TYR A 94 1.33 -8.33 -7.65
C TYR A 94 1.43 -8.90 -9.07
N LEU A 95 1.33 -10.22 -9.20
CA LEU A 95 1.26 -10.87 -10.51
C LEU A 95 0.03 -10.42 -11.30
N ASP A 96 -1.12 -10.26 -10.66
CA ASP A 96 -2.33 -9.80 -11.35
C ASP A 96 -2.21 -8.32 -11.77
N LEU A 97 -1.55 -7.46 -10.98
CA LEU A 97 -1.22 -6.08 -11.38
C LEU A 97 -0.30 -6.03 -12.62
N THR A 98 0.72 -6.87 -12.68
CA THR A 98 1.62 -6.92 -13.84
C THR A 98 0.94 -7.47 -15.10
N LYS A 99 0.03 -8.44 -14.96
CA LYS A 99 -0.82 -8.89 -16.08
C LYS A 99 -1.72 -7.78 -16.63
N LEU A 100 -2.09 -6.81 -15.79
CA LEU A 100 -2.82 -5.61 -16.19
C LEU A 100 -1.89 -4.51 -16.74
N GLY A 101 -0.59 -4.78 -16.86
CA GLY A 101 0.40 -3.91 -17.49
C GLY A 101 1.15 -3.00 -16.54
N ALA A 102 1.07 -3.20 -15.22
CA ALA A 102 1.81 -2.39 -14.26
C ALA A 102 3.33 -2.54 -14.46
N THR A 103 4.03 -1.42 -14.55
CA THR A 103 5.50 -1.32 -14.56
C THR A 103 6.04 -0.66 -13.30
N VAL A 104 5.19 0.02 -12.55
CA VAL A 104 5.43 0.59 -11.23
C VAL A 104 4.31 0.15 -10.31
N ILE A 105 4.60 -0.17 -9.05
CA ILE A 105 3.58 -0.53 -8.05
C ILE A 105 3.73 0.37 -6.83
N ALA A 106 2.63 1.05 -6.46
CA ALA A 106 2.55 1.88 -5.26
C ALA A 106 2.05 1.06 -4.07
N VAL A 107 2.75 1.17 -2.93
CA VAL A 107 2.49 0.38 -1.71
C VAL A 107 2.47 1.29 -0.47
N PRO A 108 1.49 2.19 -0.32
CA PRO A 108 1.36 2.94 0.93
C PRO A 108 1.19 1.96 2.10
N SER A 109 1.93 2.19 3.19
CA SER A 109 2.06 1.17 4.25
C SER A 109 2.11 1.75 5.66
N ALA A 110 1.65 0.93 6.61
CA ALA A 110 1.80 1.16 8.04
C ALA A 110 2.09 -0.18 8.74
N PHE A 111 3.19 -0.83 8.37
CA PHE A 111 3.62 -2.09 8.99
C PHE A 111 3.88 -1.89 10.48
N THR A 112 3.53 -2.87 11.31
CA THR A 112 3.94 -2.86 12.72
C THR A 112 5.46 -2.95 12.81
N ARG A 113 6.04 -2.35 13.84
CA ARG A 113 7.50 -2.33 14.01
C ARG A 113 8.14 -3.72 13.94
N PRO A 114 7.66 -4.77 14.63
CA PRO A 114 8.28 -6.09 14.55
C PRO A 114 8.12 -6.75 13.18
N THR A 115 6.96 -6.66 12.55
CA THR A 115 6.76 -7.27 11.23
C THR A 115 7.47 -6.49 10.11
N GLY A 116 7.61 -5.19 10.25
CA GLY A 116 8.36 -4.35 9.35
C GLY A 116 9.84 -4.67 9.39
N ALA A 117 10.44 -4.68 10.58
CA ALA A 117 11.86 -5.00 10.77
C ALA A 117 12.24 -6.39 10.24
N ALA A 118 11.33 -7.37 10.40
CA ALA A 118 11.62 -8.74 9.95
C ALA A 118 11.39 -8.96 8.45
N HIS A 119 10.43 -8.27 7.81
CA HIS A 119 9.94 -8.71 6.50
C HIS A 119 9.81 -7.62 5.45
N PHE A 120 9.72 -6.32 5.81
CA PHE A 120 9.28 -5.29 4.88
C PHE A 120 10.19 -5.17 3.66
N GLU A 121 11.49 -4.93 3.86
CA GLU A 121 12.45 -4.80 2.76
C GLU A 121 12.52 -6.10 1.92
N ALA A 122 12.60 -7.26 2.56
CA ALA A 122 12.63 -8.54 1.86
C ALA A 122 11.42 -8.72 0.93
N LEU A 123 10.21 -8.37 1.40
CA LEU A 123 8.99 -8.44 0.61
C LEU A 123 8.98 -7.40 -0.52
N MET A 124 9.38 -6.16 -0.27
CA MET A 124 9.47 -5.11 -1.30
C MET A 124 10.38 -5.55 -2.45
N ARG A 125 11.57 -6.06 -2.12
CA ARG A 125 12.54 -6.56 -3.09
C ARG A 125 12.02 -7.79 -3.84
N ALA A 126 11.38 -8.73 -3.13
CA ALA A 126 10.78 -9.91 -3.75
C ALA A 126 9.71 -9.50 -4.79
N ARG A 127 8.80 -8.58 -4.44
CA ARG A 127 7.76 -8.11 -5.39
C ARG A 127 8.36 -7.42 -6.61
N ALA A 128 9.40 -6.63 -6.43
CA ALA A 128 10.09 -5.98 -7.54
C ALA A 128 10.74 -7.02 -8.49
N ILE A 129 11.47 -7.98 -7.94
CA ILE A 129 12.19 -9.01 -8.71
C ILE A 129 11.22 -9.95 -9.44
N GLU A 130 10.24 -10.52 -8.72
CA GLU A 130 9.28 -11.49 -9.25
C GLU A 130 8.46 -10.93 -10.43
N ASN A 131 8.20 -9.63 -10.41
CA ASN A 131 7.31 -8.98 -11.36
C ASN A 131 8.06 -8.07 -12.35
N ALA A 132 9.37 -7.93 -12.23
CA ALA A 132 10.21 -7.01 -13.02
C ALA A 132 9.65 -5.56 -13.04
N THR A 133 9.20 -5.07 -11.87
CA THR A 133 8.57 -3.74 -11.70
C THR A 133 9.33 -2.90 -10.68
N PHE A 134 9.22 -1.57 -10.80
CA PHE A 134 9.55 -0.69 -9.69
C PHE A 134 8.50 -0.82 -8.59
N VAL A 135 8.94 -0.83 -7.33
CA VAL A 135 8.02 -0.86 -6.18
C VAL A 135 8.33 0.32 -5.28
N ILE A 136 7.31 1.16 -5.01
CA ILE A 136 7.45 2.41 -4.28
C ILE A 136 6.54 2.37 -3.06
N ALA A 137 7.11 2.54 -1.87
CA ALA A 137 6.36 2.57 -0.63
C ALA A 137 6.50 3.91 0.08
N ALA A 138 5.36 4.54 0.38
CA ALA A 138 5.25 5.64 1.33
C ALA A 138 4.71 5.08 2.66
N CYS A 139 5.49 5.18 3.72
CA CYS A 139 5.23 4.47 4.97
C CYS A 139 5.02 5.41 6.15
N GLN A 140 4.02 5.10 6.97
CA GLN A 140 3.86 5.74 8.28
C GLN A 140 4.92 5.22 9.26
N SER A 141 5.48 6.13 10.04
CA SER A 141 6.49 5.86 11.05
C SER A 141 6.08 6.42 12.41
N GLY A 142 6.55 5.80 13.47
CA GLY A 142 6.50 6.36 14.83
C GLY A 142 5.57 5.63 15.78
N ASP A 143 5.36 6.29 16.91
CA ASP A 143 4.48 5.85 18.00
C ASP A 143 3.16 6.62 17.89
N HIS A 144 2.05 5.90 17.90
CA HIS A 144 0.71 6.47 17.74
C HIS A 144 -0.03 6.48 19.07
N ASP A 145 -0.97 7.44 19.26
CA ASP A 145 -1.75 7.60 20.50
C ASP A 145 -2.50 6.33 20.92
N SER A 146 -2.82 5.45 19.96
CA SER A 146 -3.41 4.13 20.22
C SER A 146 -2.45 3.11 20.85
N GLY A 147 -1.18 3.46 21.06
CA GLY A 147 -0.11 2.55 21.50
C GLY A 147 0.49 1.69 20.38
N ARG A 148 -0.04 1.78 19.14
CA ARG A 148 0.52 1.11 17.97
C ARG A 148 1.84 1.76 17.59
N GLN A 149 2.80 0.94 17.18
CA GLN A 149 4.09 1.38 16.66
C GLN A 149 4.24 0.97 15.20
N THR A 150 4.59 1.92 14.32
CA THR A 150 4.81 1.65 12.90
C THR A 150 6.28 1.75 12.52
N TYR A 151 6.65 0.96 11.51
CA TYR A 151 8.05 0.70 11.15
C TYR A 151 8.66 1.85 10.31
N GLY A 152 7.87 2.57 9.50
CA GLY A 152 8.41 3.55 8.57
C GLY A 152 9.13 2.91 7.39
N HIS A 153 10.34 3.39 7.11
CA HIS A 153 11.22 2.88 6.04
C HIS A 153 10.58 2.98 4.66
N SER A 154 10.04 4.16 4.33
CA SER A 154 9.64 4.47 2.94
C SER A 154 10.80 4.17 2.01
N MET A 155 10.54 3.51 0.87
CA MET A 155 11.62 3.11 -0.04
C MET A 155 11.16 2.99 -1.49
N VAL A 156 12.14 3.05 -2.38
CA VAL A 156 12.00 2.75 -3.81
C VAL A 156 12.91 1.58 -4.16
N VAL A 157 12.33 0.56 -4.80
CA VAL A 157 13.06 -0.65 -5.21
C VAL A 157 12.97 -0.80 -6.73
N SER A 158 14.13 -1.04 -7.38
CA SER A 158 14.23 -1.28 -8.82
C SER A 158 13.71 -2.68 -9.21
N PRO A 159 13.42 -2.93 -10.50
CA PRO A 159 13.06 -4.26 -11.00
C PRO A 159 14.13 -5.34 -10.74
N TRP A 160 15.36 -4.94 -10.50
CA TRP A 160 16.48 -5.83 -10.14
C TRP A 160 16.51 -6.18 -8.65
N GLY A 161 15.64 -5.55 -7.83
CA GLY A 161 15.61 -5.73 -6.39
C GLY A 161 16.64 -4.87 -5.64
N GLU A 162 17.23 -3.88 -6.30
CA GLU A 162 18.08 -2.89 -5.65
C GLU A 162 17.22 -1.86 -4.93
N VAL A 163 17.52 -1.57 -3.66
CA VAL A 163 16.94 -0.43 -2.94
C VAL A 163 17.64 0.83 -3.46
N ILE A 164 16.94 1.57 -4.32
CA ILE A 164 17.48 2.80 -4.94
C ILE A 164 17.70 3.85 -3.88
N ASP A 165 16.70 4.05 -3.02
CA ASP A 165 16.77 4.97 -1.90
C ASP A 165 15.73 4.64 -0.84
N HIS A 166 15.94 5.07 0.41
CA HIS A 166 15.03 4.82 1.53
C HIS A 166 15.14 5.90 2.62
N LEU A 167 14.04 6.06 3.36
CA LEU A 167 14.03 6.78 4.64
C LEU A 167 14.15 5.80 5.81
N GLY A 168 14.52 6.33 6.98
CA GLY A 168 14.44 5.62 8.25
C GLY A 168 13.07 5.79 8.93
N ASN A 169 13.12 6.06 10.24
CA ASN A 169 11.93 6.29 11.07
C ASN A 169 11.51 7.76 11.14
N GLU A 170 12.38 8.69 10.71
CA GLU A 170 12.08 10.11 10.78
C GLU A 170 11.18 10.54 9.61
N PRO A 171 10.29 11.52 9.84
CA PRO A 171 9.54 12.14 8.76
C PRO A 171 10.48 12.75 7.70
N GLY A 172 10.17 12.53 6.43
CA GLY A 172 11.01 13.02 5.35
C GLY A 172 10.34 12.92 3.98
N LEU A 173 11.01 13.48 2.99
CA LEU A 173 10.69 13.37 1.57
C LEU A 173 11.76 12.53 0.88
N LEU A 174 11.34 11.49 0.20
CA LEU A 174 12.18 10.66 -0.65
C LEU A 174 11.98 11.09 -2.10
N THR A 175 13.07 11.41 -2.79
CA THR A 175 13.04 11.82 -4.20
C THR A 175 14.06 10.99 -4.98
N VAL A 176 13.60 10.36 -6.07
CA VAL A 176 14.44 9.57 -6.98
C VAL A 176 14.18 10.01 -8.42
N ASP A 177 15.23 10.00 -9.25
CA ASP A 177 15.20 10.30 -10.68
C ASP A 177 15.15 9.00 -11.52
#